data_0f48550c5c1dad5eda59bbe93a5f9918
#
_entry.id   0f48550c5c1dad5eda59bbe93a5f9918
#
_cell.length_a   1.000
_cell.length_b   1.000
_cell.length_c   1.000
_cell.angle_alpha   90.00
_cell.angle_beta   90.00
_cell.angle_gamma   90.00
#
_symmetry.space_group_name_H-M   'P 1'
#
loop_
_entity.id
_entity.type
_entity.pdbx_description
1 polymer ?
#
loop_
_entity_poly.entity_id
_entity_poly.type
_entity_poly.pdbx_seq_one_letter_code
_entity_poly.pdbx_strand_id
1 'polypeptide(L)'
;HNTIVEKNVSIGDNCTIGSNTIVRNTLIKNNVKILDNCVVGKHGFGFFPKHNKNLRYPHMGIVIIDDDCEIGCGSTIDRGSMSNTTIGKNTYLDNQIHIAHNVRIGENSIIAGQVGIAGSTIIGNNVKIGGQAGISGHLKIGNNVEIAGGSGVIKDIPDNSKVMGYPAKNIREFLKENKWYTKQQ
;
A
#
# COMPACT_ATOMS: atom_id res chain seq x y z
N HIS A 1 14.56 19.04 -5.50
CA HIS A 1 16.03 18.91 -5.44
C HIS A 1 16.44 17.44 -5.26
N ASN A 2 17.54 16.99 -5.88
CA ASN A 2 18.10 15.63 -5.76
C ASN A 2 17.13 14.50 -6.13
N THR A 3 16.13 14.75 -6.94
CA THR A 3 15.19 13.74 -7.40
C THR A 3 15.80 12.97 -8.57
N ILE A 4 15.68 11.65 -8.55
CA ILE A 4 16.25 10.76 -9.55
C ILE A 4 15.11 10.06 -10.28
N VAL A 5 14.97 10.32 -11.58
CA VAL A 5 14.08 9.59 -12.46
C VAL A 5 14.95 8.67 -13.33
N GLU A 6 14.84 7.38 -13.08
CA GLU A 6 15.63 6.37 -13.80
C GLU A 6 14.92 5.91 -15.08
N LYS A 7 15.49 4.92 -15.74
CA LYS A 7 14.93 4.31 -16.95
C LYS A 7 13.58 3.64 -16.69
N ASN A 8 12.79 3.47 -17.76
CA ASN A 8 11.47 2.85 -17.75
C ASN A 8 10.46 3.60 -16.87
N VAL A 9 10.55 4.92 -16.84
CA VAL A 9 9.56 5.79 -16.19
C VAL A 9 8.81 6.57 -17.27
N SER A 10 7.49 6.62 -17.14
CA SER A 10 6.61 7.50 -17.93
C SER A 10 5.80 8.33 -16.95
N ILE A 11 5.71 9.63 -17.19
CA ILE A 11 5.02 10.59 -16.33
C ILE A 11 4.03 11.38 -17.19
N GLY A 12 2.77 11.40 -16.74
CA GLY A 12 1.69 12.16 -17.36
C GLY A 12 1.73 13.65 -17.03
N ASP A 13 0.62 14.32 -17.30
CA ASP A 13 0.49 15.76 -17.14
C ASP A 13 0.25 16.18 -15.68
N ASN A 14 0.67 17.40 -15.33
CA ASN A 14 0.45 18.06 -14.04
C ASN A 14 0.94 17.25 -12.82
N CYS A 15 1.99 16.45 -12.98
CA CYS A 15 2.57 15.68 -11.90
C CYS A 15 3.62 16.48 -11.12
N THR A 16 3.73 16.21 -9.83
CA THR A 16 4.77 16.76 -8.96
C THR A 16 5.56 15.62 -8.31
N ILE A 17 6.89 15.69 -8.37
CA ILE A 17 7.77 14.74 -7.70
C ILE A 17 8.66 15.50 -6.73
N GLY A 18 8.55 15.19 -5.45
CA GLY A 18 9.24 15.84 -4.34
C GLY A 18 10.75 15.58 -4.32
N SER A 19 11.42 16.29 -3.42
CA SER A 19 12.88 16.23 -3.26
C SER A 19 13.36 14.87 -2.75
N ASN A 20 14.58 14.48 -3.14
CA ASN A 20 15.22 13.22 -2.73
C ASN A 20 14.41 11.95 -3.08
N THR A 21 13.48 12.04 -4.00
CA THR A 21 12.63 10.93 -4.43
C THR A 21 13.29 10.18 -5.58
N ILE A 22 13.22 8.85 -5.56
CA ILE A 22 13.75 7.98 -6.60
C ILE A 22 12.60 7.24 -7.26
N VAL A 23 12.44 7.41 -8.57
CA VAL A 23 11.40 6.74 -9.37
C VAL A 23 12.05 5.90 -10.46
N ARG A 24 11.66 4.64 -10.58
CA ARG A 24 12.13 3.70 -11.61
C ARG A 24 11.05 2.71 -11.98
N ASN A 25 11.07 2.20 -13.22
CA ASN A 25 10.12 1.17 -13.66
C ASN A 25 8.66 1.50 -13.29
N THR A 26 8.22 2.72 -13.54
CA THR A 26 6.92 3.22 -13.07
C THR A 26 6.20 3.98 -14.18
N LEU A 27 4.91 3.70 -14.33
CA LEU A 27 3.98 4.51 -15.10
C LEU A 27 3.18 5.39 -14.13
N ILE A 28 3.36 6.68 -14.22
CA ILE A 28 2.62 7.69 -13.46
C ILE A 28 1.66 8.37 -14.44
N LYS A 29 0.36 8.35 -14.13
CA LYS A 29 -0.66 9.02 -14.94
C LYS A 29 -0.74 10.51 -14.59
N ASN A 30 -1.90 11.15 -14.77
CA ASN A 30 -2.02 12.60 -14.66
C ASN A 30 -2.36 13.06 -13.24
N ASN A 31 -2.00 14.30 -12.91
CA ASN A 31 -2.30 14.97 -11.64
C ASN A 31 -1.77 14.25 -10.40
N VAL A 32 -0.73 13.44 -10.55
CA VAL A 32 -0.16 12.66 -9.44
C VAL A 32 0.85 13.50 -8.67
N LYS A 33 0.79 13.41 -7.34
CA LYS A 33 1.80 14.01 -6.45
C LYS A 33 2.54 12.90 -5.72
N ILE A 34 3.85 12.87 -5.84
CA ILE A 34 4.75 12.05 -5.03
C ILE A 34 5.57 13.00 -4.18
N LEU A 35 5.41 12.93 -2.85
CA LEU A 35 6.09 13.84 -1.94
C LEU A 35 7.55 13.42 -1.71
N ASP A 36 8.21 14.09 -0.76
CA ASP A 36 9.65 13.97 -0.57
C ASP A 36 10.11 12.59 -0.04
N ASN A 37 11.34 12.22 -0.35
CA ASN A 37 12.03 11.02 0.16
C ASN A 37 11.36 9.68 -0.18
N CYS A 38 10.57 9.61 -1.24
CA CYS A 38 9.92 8.37 -1.68
C CYS A 38 10.84 7.51 -2.53
N VAL A 39 10.65 6.18 -2.48
CA VAL A 39 11.31 5.23 -3.40
C VAL A 39 10.27 4.37 -4.09
N VAL A 40 10.08 4.60 -5.39
CA VAL A 40 9.06 3.95 -6.19
C VAL A 40 9.69 3.07 -7.27
N GLY A 41 9.18 1.83 -7.42
CA GLY A 41 9.58 0.92 -8.49
C GLY A 41 10.87 0.13 -8.24
N LYS A 42 11.34 0.05 -6.98
CA LYS A 42 12.46 -0.83 -6.60
C LYS A 42 12.04 -2.31 -6.60
N HIS A 43 13.03 -3.19 -6.60
CA HIS A 43 12.79 -4.62 -6.43
C HIS A 43 12.12 -4.92 -5.08
N GLY A 44 11.10 -5.76 -5.10
CA GLY A 44 10.40 -6.21 -3.91
C GLY A 44 11.19 -7.26 -3.11
N PHE A 45 10.62 -7.65 -1.98
CA PHE A 45 11.17 -8.67 -1.07
C PHE A 45 10.61 -10.05 -1.45
N GLY A 46 11.23 -10.69 -2.45
CA GLY A 46 10.81 -11.99 -2.94
C GLY A 46 11.98 -12.96 -3.10
N PHE A 47 11.90 -14.14 -2.48
CA PHE A 47 12.96 -15.11 -2.43
C PHE A 47 12.44 -16.55 -2.56
N PHE A 48 13.23 -17.40 -3.20
CA PHE A 48 13.11 -18.86 -3.11
C PHE A 48 14.06 -19.34 -2.03
N PRO A 49 13.58 -19.79 -0.87
CA PRO A 49 14.44 -20.39 0.15
C PRO A 49 15.02 -21.71 -0.36
N LYS A 50 16.35 -21.85 -0.31
CA LYS A 50 17.07 -23.09 -0.55
C LYS A 50 17.90 -23.43 0.67
N HIS A 51 18.25 -24.71 0.83
CA HIS A 51 18.86 -25.28 2.04
C HIS A 51 19.97 -24.42 2.67
N ASN A 52 20.82 -23.76 1.88
CA ASN A 52 21.93 -22.94 2.40
C ASN A 52 21.95 -21.50 1.86
N LYS A 53 20.91 -21.04 1.16
CA LYS A 53 20.83 -19.68 0.62
C LYS A 53 19.43 -19.29 0.20
N ASN A 54 19.16 -18.00 0.22
CA ASN A 54 17.96 -17.42 -0.37
C ASN A 54 18.29 -16.92 -1.78
N LEU A 55 17.57 -17.37 -2.77
CA LEU A 55 17.67 -16.88 -4.14
C LEU A 55 16.59 -15.83 -4.37
N ARG A 56 16.98 -14.60 -4.65
CA ARG A 56 16.04 -13.55 -5.04
C ARG A 56 15.46 -13.89 -6.41
N TYR A 57 14.13 -13.91 -6.54
CA TYR A 57 13.52 -14.03 -7.86
C TYR A 57 13.38 -12.66 -8.54
N PRO A 58 13.39 -12.64 -9.89
CA PRO A 58 13.33 -11.39 -10.64
C PRO A 58 11.97 -10.70 -10.47
N HIS A 59 12.01 -9.37 -10.45
CA HIS A 59 10.82 -8.53 -10.52
C HIS A 59 10.82 -7.86 -11.89
N MET A 60 9.90 -8.25 -12.76
CA MET A 60 9.81 -7.81 -14.17
C MET A 60 8.66 -6.85 -14.40
N GLY A 61 7.63 -6.87 -13.54
CA GLY A 61 6.51 -5.93 -13.58
C GLY A 61 6.95 -4.50 -13.26
N ILE A 62 6.03 -3.56 -13.33
CA ILE A 62 6.23 -2.14 -13.02
C ILE A 62 5.31 -1.71 -11.88
N VAL A 63 5.46 -0.46 -11.44
CA VAL A 63 4.45 0.24 -10.65
C VAL A 63 3.56 1.03 -11.60
N ILE A 64 2.26 1.04 -11.38
CA ILE A 64 1.31 1.92 -12.06
C ILE A 64 0.59 2.76 -11.00
N ILE A 65 0.73 4.08 -11.12
CA ILE A 65 0.02 5.05 -10.29
C ILE A 65 -0.98 5.76 -11.18
N ASP A 66 -2.27 5.58 -10.87
CA ASP A 66 -3.36 6.13 -11.67
C ASP A 66 -3.57 7.63 -11.39
N ASP A 67 -4.50 8.25 -12.12
CA ASP A 67 -4.77 9.69 -12.04
C ASP A 67 -5.15 10.13 -10.62
N ASP A 68 -4.86 11.38 -10.31
CA ASP A 68 -5.30 12.10 -9.11
C ASP A 68 -4.80 11.47 -7.78
N CYS A 69 -3.72 10.69 -7.80
CA CYS A 69 -3.14 10.07 -6.60
C CYS A 69 -2.15 10.98 -5.88
N GLU A 70 -2.05 10.81 -4.56
CA GLU A 70 -1.00 11.43 -3.75
C GLU A 70 -0.26 10.37 -2.92
N ILE A 71 1.08 10.44 -2.95
CA ILE A 71 1.98 9.54 -2.22
C ILE A 71 2.77 10.36 -1.20
N GLY A 72 2.51 10.13 0.08
CA GLY A 72 3.13 10.83 1.20
C GLY A 72 4.62 10.54 1.38
N CYS A 73 5.27 11.43 2.11
CA CYS A 73 6.72 11.43 2.30
C CYS A 73 7.27 10.11 2.85
N GLY A 74 8.44 9.71 2.37
CA GLY A 74 9.15 8.54 2.87
C GLY A 74 8.50 7.20 2.55
N SER A 75 7.51 7.19 1.68
CA SER A 75 6.83 5.95 1.28
C SER A 75 7.66 5.13 0.29
N THR A 76 7.50 3.80 0.35
CA THR A 76 8.20 2.86 -0.54
C THR A 76 7.20 1.98 -1.28
N ILE A 77 7.31 1.92 -2.61
CA ILE A 77 6.42 1.13 -3.46
C ILE A 77 7.26 0.20 -4.34
N ASP A 78 7.12 -1.09 -4.11
CA ASP A 78 7.86 -2.11 -4.85
C ASP A 78 7.22 -2.38 -6.21
N ARG A 79 8.04 -2.59 -7.24
CA ARG A 79 7.57 -3.10 -8.54
C ARG A 79 7.06 -4.53 -8.41
N GLY A 80 6.15 -4.89 -9.27
CA GLY A 80 5.66 -6.25 -9.32
C GLY A 80 6.69 -7.27 -9.82
N SER A 81 6.47 -8.53 -9.49
CA SER A 81 7.27 -9.64 -10.01
C SER A 81 6.85 -10.00 -11.44
N MET A 82 5.87 -10.87 -11.62
CA MET A 82 5.33 -11.25 -12.94
C MET A 82 4.16 -10.35 -13.38
N SER A 83 3.46 -9.73 -12.44
CA SER A 83 2.40 -8.73 -12.69
C SER A 83 2.81 -7.38 -12.09
N ASN A 84 1.99 -6.35 -12.29
CA ASN A 84 2.29 -5.01 -11.80
C ASN A 84 1.81 -4.80 -10.35
N THR A 85 2.43 -3.85 -9.66
CA THR A 85 1.89 -3.19 -8.47
C THR A 85 1.07 -2.00 -8.94
N THR A 86 -0.17 -1.84 -8.46
CA THR A 86 -1.07 -0.80 -8.98
C THR A 86 -1.71 0.00 -7.84
N ILE A 87 -1.80 1.31 -8.03
CA ILE A 87 -2.51 2.24 -7.16
C ILE A 87 -3.60 2.89 -8.02
N GLY A 88 -4.86 2.63 -7.66
CA GLY A 88 -6.03 3.10 -8.38
C GLY A 88 -6.27 4.60 -8.21
N LYS A 89 -7.07 5.13 -9.13
CA LYS A 89 -7.40 6.55 -9.24
C LYS A 89 -7.86 7.16 -7.92
N ASN A 90 -7.46 8.42 -7.67
CA ASN A 90 -7.89 9.21 -6.52
C ASN A 90 -7.60 8.51 -5.17
N THR A 91 -6.49 7.77 -5.08
CA THR A 91 -6.04 7.10 -3.86
C THR A 91 -4.95 7.92 -3.18
N TYR A 92 -5.11 8.12 -1.89
CA TYR A 92 -4.21 8.93 -1.06
C TYR A 92 -3.47 8.05 -0.07
N LEU A 93 -2.15 8.09 -0.15
CA LEU A 93 -1.25 7.42 0.78
C LEU A 93 -0.55 8.50 1.64
N ASP A 94 -0.71 8.41 2.93
CA ASP A 94 0.00 9.27 3.89
C ASP A 94 1.48 8.86 3.99
N ASN A 95 2.19 9.38 4.96
CA ASN A 95 3.64 9.25 5.07
C ASN A 95 4.09 7.85 5.52
N GLN A 96 5.29 7.45 5.07
CA GLN A 96 5.99 6.23 5.51
C GLN A 96 5.20 4.94 5.26
N ILE A 97 4.45 4.88 4.18
CA ILE A 97 3.72 3.68 3.80
C ILE A 97 4.61 2.73 3.01
N HIS A 98 4.49 1.43 3.28
CA HIS A 98 5.14 0.41 2.48
C HIS A 98 4.11 -0.39 1.68
N ILE A 99 4.23 -0.32 0.35
CA ILE A 99 3.47 -1.14 -0.60
C ILE A 99 4.40 -2.17 -1.21
N ALA A 100 4.22 -3.43 -0.85
CA ALA A 100 5.04 -4.51 -1.37
C ALA A 100 4.67 -4.89 -2.81
N HIS A 101 5.47 -5.77 -3.41
CA HIS A 101 5.32 -6.21 -4.80
C HIS A 101 3.94 -6.83 -5.10
N ASN A 102 3.43 -6.59 -6.29
CA ASN A 102 2.15 -7.16 -6.78
C ASN A 102 0.89 -6.75 -5.98
N VAL A 103 1.00 -5.79 -5.08
CA VAL A 103 -0.17 -5.22 -4.40
C VAL A 103 -1.01 -4.46 -5.43
N ARG A 104 -2.32 -4.59 -5.33
CA ARG A 104 -3.29 -3.83 -6.12
C ARG A 104 -4.22 -3.08 -5.19
N ILE A 105 -4.22 -1.76 -5.29
CA ILE A 105 -5.11 -0.89 -4.52
C ILE A 105 -6.14 -0.31 -5.48
N GLY A 106 -7.40 -0.42 -5.13
CA GLY A 106 -8.52 0.14 -5.88
C GLY A 106 -8.60 1.66 -5.78
N GLU A 107 -9.66 2.21 -6.34
CA GLU A 107 -9.89 3.65 -6.43
C GLU A 107 -10.40 4.24 -5.13
N ASN A 108 -10.24 5.57 -4.96
CA ASN A 108 -10.81 6.37 -3.87
C ASN A 108 -10.44 5.87 -2.47
N SER A 109 -9.29 5.22 -2.31
CA SER A 109 -8.85 4.69 -1.01
C SER A 109 -7.99 5.70 -0.26
N ILE A 110 -8.05 5.68 1.07
CA ILE A 110 -7.29 6.56 1.96
C ILE A 110 -6.53 5.69 2.95
N ILE A 111 -5.21 5.78 2.94
CA ILE A 111 -4.32 4.96 3.75
C ILE A 111 -3.46 5.87 4.61
N ALA A 112 -3.64 5.80 5.92
CA ALA A 112 -2.94 6.64 6.89
C ALA A 112 -1.49 6.17 7.11
N GLY A 113 -0.71 6.99 7.79
CA GLY A 113 0.74 6.83 7.93
C GLY A 113 1.20 5.51 8.54
N GLN A 114 2.38 5.06 8.10
CA GLN A 114 3.06 3.87 8.59
C GLN A 114 2.31 2.54 8.36
N VAL A 115 1.37 2.51 7.44
CA VAL A 115 0.72 1.26 7.04
C VAL A 115 1.68 0.42 6.19
N GLY A 116 1.71 -0.89 6.47
CA GLY A 116 2.43 -1.86 5.66
C GLY A 116 1.47 -2.83 4.97
N ILE A 117 1.56 -2.96 3.65
CA ILE A 117 0.77 -3.91 2.87
C ILE A 117 1.71 -4.91 2.22
N ALA A 118 1.63 -6.16 2.65
CA ALA A 118 2.49 -7.23 2.17
C ALA A 118 2.09 -7.71 0.75
N GLY A 119 3.03 -8.41 0.10
CA GLY A 119 2.95 -8.73 -1.31
C GLY A 119 1.70 -9.47 -1.78
N SER A 120 1.28 -9.19 -3.00
CA SER A 120 0.16 -9.84 -3.69
C SER A 120 -1.22 -9.62 -3.03
N THR A 121 -1.33 -8.68 -2.12
CA THR A 121 -2.61 -8.30 -1.50
C THR A 121 -3.44 -7.44 -2.47
N ILE A 122 -4.74 -7.67 -2.50
CA ILE A 122 -5.70 -6.90 -3.28
C ILE A 122 -6.57 -6.09 -2.32
N ILE A 123 -6.55 -4.78 -2.49
CA ILE A 123 -7.40 -3.82 -1.77
C ILE A 123 -8.47 -3.33 -2.73
N GLY A 124 -9.72 -3.40 -2.33
CA GLY A 124 -10.86 -2.91 -3.12
C GLY A 124 -10.94 -1.38 -3.20
N ASN A 125 -12.09 -0.89 -3.67
CA ASN A 125 -12.36 0.53 -3.81
C ASN A 125 -12.90 1.14 -2.50
N ASN A 126 -12.69 2.43 -2.30
CA ASN A 126 -13.21 3.20 -1.16
C ASN A 126 -12.75 2.63 0.20
N VAL A 127 -11.55 2.06 0.29
CA VAL A 127 -11.02 1.46 1.52
C VAL A 127 -10.32 2.53 2.36
N LYS A 128 -10.58 2.50 3.68
CA LYS A 128 -9.91 3.36 4.66
C LYS A 128 -9.07 2.51 5.59
N ILE A 129 -7.77 2.83 5.68
CA ILE A 129 -6.84 2.10 6.54
C ILE A 129 -6.22 3.07 7.53
N GLY A 130 -6.46 2.82 8.81
CA GLY A 130 -5.89 3.60 9.91
C GLY A 130 -4.39 3.38 10.06
N GLY A 131 -3.70 4.38 10.60
CA GLY A 131 -2.24 4.38 10.73
C GLY A 131 -1.68 3.17 11.48
N GLN A 132 -0.48 2.76 11.11
CA GLN A 132 0.24 1.62 11.70
C GLN A 132 -0.47 0.25 11.54
N ALA A 133 -1.47 0.14 10.68
CA ALA A 133 -2.05 -1.15 10.38
C ALA A 133 -1.10 -1.99 9.52
N GLY A 134 -1.03 -3.29 9.80
CA GLY A 134 -0.25 -4.26 9.04
C GLY A 134 -1.18 -5.25 8.32
N ILE A 135 -0.98 -5.44 7.02
CA ILE A 135 -1.79 -6.35 6.20
C ILE A 135 -0.92 -7.46 5.65
N SER A 136 -1.24 -8.69 6.01
CA SER A 136 -0.53 -9.88 5.53
C SER A 136 -0.67 -10.07 4.03
N GLY A 137 0.27 -10.81 3.43
CA GLY A 137 0.30 -11.04 1.99
C GLY A 137 -0.81 -11.95 1.49
N HIS A 138 -1.09 -11.83 0.18
CA HIS A 138 -2.04 -12.67 -0.56
C HIS A 138 -3.50 -12.57 -0.10
N LEU A 139 -3.88 -11.49 0.59
CA LEU A 139 -5.24 -11.27 1.07
C LEU A 139 -6.09 -10.51 0.05
N LYS A 140 -7.41 -10.67 0.18
CA LYS A 140 -8.42 -9.83 -0.47
C LYS A 140 -9.15 -9.00 0.57
N ILE A 141 -9.03 -7.69 0.45
CA ILE A 141 -9.79 -6.71 1.21
C ILE A 141 -10.87 -6.16 0.29
N GLY A 142 -12.11 -6.32 0.67
CA GLY A 142 -13.27 -5.91 -0.13
C GLY A 142 -13.41 -4.40 -0.31
N ASN A 143 -14.49 -4.01 -0.99
CA ASN A 143 -14.83 -2.60 -1.18
C ASN A 143 -15.45 -1.99 0.08
N ASN A 144 -15.31 -0.68 0.27
CA ASN A 144 -15.88 0.08 1.37
C ASN A 144 -15.48 -0.47 2.76
N VAL A 145 -14.28 -1.03 2.88
CA VAL A 145 -13.76 -1.57 4.14
C VAL A 145 -13.11 -0.47 4.95
N GLU A 146 -13.34 -0.47 6.26
CA GLU A 146 -12.64 0.39 7.22
C GLU A 146 -11.79 -0.48 8.16
N ILE A 147 -10.48 -0.23 8.19
CA ILE A 147 -9.52 -0.90 9.07
C ILE A 147 -9.02 0.13 10.08
N ALA A 148 -9.27 -0.10 11.37
CA ALA A 148 -8.82 0.80 12.42
C ALA A 148 -7.29 0.80 12.58
N GLY A 149 -6.74 1.89 13.11
CA GLY A 149 -5.30 2.02 13.34
C GLY A 149 -4.72 0.92 14.24
N GLY A 150 -3.46 0.56 14.01
CA GLY A 150 -2.76 -0.49 14.74
C GLY A 150 -3.31 -1.91 14.54
N SER A 151 -4.17 -2.12 13.54
CA SER A 151 -4.77 -3.44 13.29
C SER A 151 -3.81 -4.38 12.55
N GLY A 152 -3.83 -5.66 12.92
CA GLY A 152 -3.13 -6.73 12.21
C GLY A 152 -4.12 -7.58 11.41
N VAL A 153 -4.13 -7.42 10.09
CA VAL A 153 -5.02 -8.16 9.19
C VAL A 153 -4.33 -9.41 8.70
N ILE A 154 -4.86 -10.58 9.04
CA ILE A 154 -4.28 -11.89 8.70
C ILE A 154 -5.21 -12.77 7.87
N LYS A 155 -6.38 -12.27 7.49
CA LYS A 155 -7.37 -12.98 6.66
C LYS A 155 -8.13 -11.99 5.78
N ASP A 156 -8.78 -12.52 4.76
CA ASP A 156 -9.64 -11.75 3.86
C ASP A 156 -10.74 -11.00 4.62
N ILE A 157 -11.07 -9.81 4.13
CA ILE A 157 -12.12 -8.97 4.69
C ILE A 157 -13.18 -8.75 3.62
N PRO A 158 -14.45 -9.13 3.85
CA PRO A 158 -15.51 -8.92 2.90
C PRO A 158 -15.90 -7.44 2.77
N ASP A 159 -16.62 -7.12 1.68
CA ASP A 159 -17.11 -5.77 1.42
C ASP A 159 -17.89 -5.17 2.61
N ASN A 160 -17.84 -3.85 2.74
CA ASN A 160 -18.59 -3.06 3.71
C ASN A 160 -18.31 -3.43 5.18
N SER A 161 -17.14 -3.97 5.47
CA SER A 161 -16.73 -4.40 6.81
C SER A 161 -15.97 -3.30 7.53
N LYS A 162 -16.12 -3.29 8.88
CA LYS A 162 -15.26 -2.52 9.78
C LYS A 162 -14.54 -3.49 10.71
N VAL A 163 -13.22 -3.38 10.77
CA VAL A 163 -12.37 -4.28 11.57
C VAL A 163 -11.37 -3.50 12.42
N MET A 164 -11.01 -4.07 13.58
CA MET A 164 -9.94 -3.54 14.42
C MET A 164 -9.28 -4.65 15.24
N GLY A 165 -8.12 -4.36 15.80
CA GLY A 165 -7.39 -5.25 16.69
C GLY A 165 -6.28 -6.05 16.02
N TYR A 166 -5.59 -6.83 16.85
CA TYR A 166 -4.50 -7.71 16.43
C TYR A 166 -4.71 -9.11 16.99
N PRO A 167 -5.02 -10.13 16.19
CA PRO A 167 -5.44 -10.01 14.79
C PRO A 167 -6.72 -9.18 14.63
N ALA A 168 -6.90 -8.54 13.47
CA ALA A 168 -8.06 -7.69 13.22
C ALA A 168 -9.36 -8.51 13.24
N LYS A 169 -10.33 -8.03 14.02
CA LYS A 169 -11.66 -8.60 14.18
C LYS A 169 -12.72 -7.64 13.69
N ASN A 170 -13.95 -8.13 13.51
CA ASN A 170 -15.08 -7.24 13.34
C ASN A 170 -15.16 -6.28 14.54
N ILE A 171 -15.42 -4.99 14.29
CA ILE A 171 -15.38 -3.98 15.36
C ILE A 171 -16.37 -4.26 16.49
N ARG A 172 -17.55 -4.80 16.18
CA ARG A 172 -18.55 -5.18 17.22
C ARG A 172 -18.06 -6.32 18.10
N GLU A 173 -17.35 -7.29 17.54
CA GLU A 173 -16.74 -8.40 18.28
C GLU A 173 -15.61 -7.89 19.18
N PHE A 174 -14.73 -7.06 18.61
CA PHE A 174 -13.62 -6.47 19.37
C PHE A 174 -14.12 -5.66 20.57
N LEU A 175 -15.11 -4.81 20.40
CA LEU A 175 -15.67 -3.99 21.49
C LEU A 175 -16.36 -4.83 22.55
N LYS A 176 -17.03 -5.94 22.20
CA LYS A 176 -17.61 -6.86 23.17
C LYS A 176 -16.55 -7.56 24.02
N GLU A 177 -15.43 -7.95 23.43
CA GLU A 177 -14.34 -8.63 24.13
C GLU A 177 -13.52 -7.68 25.01
N ASN A 178 -13.40 -6.41 24.61
CA ASN A 178 -12.59 -5.39 25.30
C ASN A 178 -13.47 -4.35 26.02
N LYS A 179 -14.17 -4.78 27.04
CA LYS A 179 -15.14 -3.96 27.82
C LYS A 179 -14.58 -2.64 28.38
N TRP A 180 -13.27 -2.49 28.51
CA TRP A 180 -12.66 -1.23 28.96
C TRP A 180 -12.77 -0.08 27.95
N TYR A 181 -12.89 -0.36 26.63
CA TYR A 181 -13.13 0.66 25.61
C TYR A 181 -14.53 1.29 25.70
N THR A 182 -15.51 0.55 26.24
CA THR A 182 -16.90 1.00 26.31
C THR A 182 -17.22 1.85 27.53
N LYS A 183 -16.29 2.00 28.48
CA LYS A 183 -16.49 2.80 29.73
C LYS A 183 -16.06 4.28 29.59
N GLN A 184 -15.57 4.71 28.43
CA GLN A 184 -15.06 6.07 28.19
C GLN A 184 -15.91 6.88 27.20
N GLN A 185 -17.10 6.41 26.86
CA GLN A 185 -18.08 7.19 26.06
C GLN A 185 -19.27 7.56 26.91
#